data_f70021cecb6f74c8d84dcb5a5bd354d4
#
_entry.id   f70021cecb6f74c8d84dcb5a5bd354d4
#
_cell.length_a   1.000
_cell.length_b   1.000
_cell.length_c   1.000
_cell.angle_alpha   90.00
_cell.angle_beta   90.00
_cell.angle_gamma   90.00
#
_symmetry.space_group_name_H-M   'P 1'
#
loop_
_entity.id
_entity.type
_entity.pdbx_description
1 polymer ?
#
loop_
_entity_poly.entity_id
_entity_poly.type
_entity_poly.pdbx_seq_one_letter_code
_entity_poly.pdbx_strand_id
1 'polypeptide(L)'
;MRYSKKKDWILDQFLGSGTTLIEAKLLGRNAIGVDINSEAVKLSNKNLHFTCQEKSKIFTKQGNANNLSFIKDESIDLICTHPPYADIIRYSKEIPGDISHLKYKNFLQELEQVAKESYRVLKKQGICAFMIGDIRKKGYVLPPVSYTHLRAHETGRN
;
A
#
# COMPACT_ATOMS: atom_id res chain seq x y z
N MET A 1 -17.79 1.55 -10.51
CA MET A 1 -16.92 1.00 -9.45
C MET A 1 -17.49 1.32 -8.09
N ARG A 2 -17.40 0.37 -7.16
CA ARG A 2 -18.15 0.40 -5.90
C ARG A 2 -17.51 1.27 -4.81
N TYR A 3 -16.19 1.52 -4.87
CA TYR A 3 -15.42 2.07 -3.75
C TYR A 3 -14.70 3.39 -4.04
N SER A 4 -14.75 3.87 -5.28
CA SER A 4 -14.19 5.17 -5.69
C SER A 4 -14.83 5.69 -6.96
N LYS A 5 -14.74 7.00 -7.21
CA LYS A 5 -15.28 7.71 -8.39
C LYS A 5 -14.18 8.46 -9.13
N LYS A 6 -14.47 9.03 -10.30
CA LYS A 6 -13.51 9.86 -11.05
C LYS A 6 -12.98 11.01 -10.17
N LYS A 7 -11.69 11.31 -10.30
CA LYS A 7 -10.94 12.33 -9.56
C LYS A 7 -10.64 12.01 -8.09
N ASP A 8 -11.17 10.92 -7.52
CA ASP A 8 -10.75 10.46 -6.21
C ASP A 8 -9.25 10.17 -6.20
N TRP A 9 -8.63 10.32 -5.03
CA TRP A 9 -7.23 9.98 -4.79
C TRP A 9 -7.10 8.55 -4.29
N ILE A 10 -6.33 7.75 -5.03
CA ILE A 10 -6.01 6.36 -4.71
C ILE A 10 -4.57 6.30 -4.20
N LEU A 11 -4.33 5.54 -3.14
CA LEU A 11 -2.98 5.27 -2.64
C LEU A 11 -2.66 3.79 -2.72
N ASP A 12 -1.48 3.47 -3.27
CA ASP A 12 -0.84 2.16 -3.16
C ASP A 12 0.52 2.31 -2.47
N GLN A 13 0.63 1.76 -1.26
CA GLN A 13 1.82 1.88 -0.41
C GLN A 13 2.90 0.84 -0.69
N PHE A 14 2.58 -0.17 -1.54
CA PHE A 14 3.48 -1.23 -2.00
C PHE A 14 3.31 -1.38 -3.51
N LEU A 15 3.75 -0.34 -4.23
CA LEU A 15 3.46 -0.07 -5.63
C LEU A 15 3.79 -1.22 -6.59
N GLY A 16 4.92 -1.91 -6.36
CA GLY A 16 5.39 -2.98 -7.23
C GLY A 16 5.46 -2.56 -8.71
N SER A 17 4.77 -3.30 -9.57
CA SER A 17 4.71 -3.01 -11.02
C SER A 17 3.77 -1.86 -11.39
N GLY A 18 3.02 -1.30 -10.45
CA GLY A 18 2.12 -0.16 -10.65
C GLY A 18 0.71 -0.50 -11.13
N THR A 19 0.25 -1.73 -10.98
CA THR A 19 -1.08 -2.17 -11.45
C THR A 19 -2.22 -1.30 -10.91
N THR A 20 -2.22 -0.98 -9.62
CA THR A 20 -3.22 -0.10 -8.99
C THR A 20 -3.26 1.29 -9.65
N LEU A 21 -2.08 1.86 -9.96
CA LEU A 21 -1.98 3.16 -10.60
C LEU A 21 -2.41 3.14 -12.07
N ILE A 22 -2.12 2.06 -12.78
CA ILE A 22 -2.58 1.84 -14.16
C ILE A 22 -4.10 1.85 -14.20
N GLU A 23 -4.74 1.07 -13.34
CA GLU A 23 -6.20 1.02 -13.24
C GLU A 23 -6.80 2.38 -12.82
N ALA A 24 -6.17 3.07 -11.86
CA ALA A 24 -6.59 4.40 -11.47
C ALA A 24 -6.54 5.39 -12.65
N LYS A 25 -5.45 5.35 -13.43
CA LYS A 25 -5.26 6.20 -14.62
C LYS A 25 -6.33 5.94 -15.68
N LEU A 26 -6.58 4.67 -16.03
CA LEU A 26 -7.58 4.27 -17.00
C LEU A 26 -8.99 4.69 -16.61
N LEU A 27 -9.26 4.74 -15.31
CA LEU A 27 -10.58 5.04 -14.75
C LEU A 27 -10.77 6.53 -14.35
N GLY A 28 -9.83 7.40 -14.72
CA GLY A 28 -9.92 8.83 -14.47
C GLY A 28 -9.75 9.23 -13.01
N ARG A 29 -9.05 8.42 -12.20
CA ARG A 29 -8.72 8.69 -10.81
C ARG A 29 -7.31 9.23 -10.68
N ASN A 30 -7.08 10.04 -9.65
CA ASN A 30 -5.73 10.42 -9.28
C ASN A 30 -5.11 9.29 -8.44
N ALA A 31 -3.78 9.13 -8.49
CA ALA A 31 -3.13 8.11 -7.68
C ALA A 31 -1.73 8.49 -7.23
N ILE A 32 -1.37 7.97 -6.07
CA ILE A 32 -0.01 8.01 -5.50
C ILE A 32 0.42 6.57 -5.26
N GLY A 33 1.60 6.21 -5.75
CA GLY A 33 2.23 4.93 -5.49
C GLY A 33 3.56 5.10 -4.77
N VAL A 34 3.79 4.30 -3.74
CA VAL A 34 5.02 4.31 -2.96
C VAL A 34 5.63 2.91 -2.98
N ASP A 35 6.93 2.82 -3.15
CA ASP A 35 7.68 1.59 -2.97
C ASP A 35 9.06 1.90 -2.41
N ILE A 36 9.55 1.04 -1.53
CA ILE A 36 10.90 1.15 -0.99
C ILE A 36 11.96 0.78 -2.02
N ASN A 37 11.59 -0.07 -2.99
CA ASN A 37 12.48 -0.53 -4.06
C ASN A 37 12.45 0.44 -5.24
N SER A 38 13.58 1.10 -5.50
CA SER A 38 13.72 2.01 -6.65
C SER A 38 13.47 1.36 -8.00
N GLU A 39 13.77 0.06 -8.15
CA GLU A 39 13.53 -0.66 -9.40
C GLU A 39 12.03 -0.89 -9.64
N ALA A 40 11.25 -1.14 -8.57
CA ALA A 40 9.79 -1.20 -8.65
C ALA A 40 9.22 0.14 -9.12
N VAL A 41 9.70 1.25 -8.55
CA VAL A 41 9.28 2.61 -8.97
C VAL A 41 9.63 2.89 -10.43
N LYS A 42 10.84 2.53 -10.89
CA LYS A 42 11.24 2.66 -12.30
C LYS A 42 10.34 1.83 -13.22
N LEU A 43 10.09 0.57 -12.85
CA LEU A 43 9.22 -0.34 -13.60
C LEU A 43 7.79 0.21 -13.69
N SER A 44 7.23 0.65 -12.58
CA SER A 44 5.91 1.27 -12.54
C SER A 44 5.83 2.50 -13.44
N ASN A 45 6.84 3.39 -13.40
CA ASN A 45 6.89 4.56 -14.27
C ASN A 45 6.90 4.17 -15.75
N LYS A 46 7.67 3.14 -16.13
CA LYS A 46 7.67 2.61 -17.49
C LYS A 46 6.27 2.09 -17.90
N ASN A 47 5.62 1.34 -17.02
CA ASN A 47 4.29 0.79 -17.27
C ASN A 47 3.20 1.87 -17.34
N LEU A 48 3.39 2.99 -16.68
CA LEU A 48 2.47 4.15 -16.69
C LEU A 48 2.65 5.05 -17.92
N HIS A 49 3.66 4.80 -18.75
CA HIS A 49 3.97 5.60 -19.96
C HIS A 49 3.05 5.22 -21.12
N PHE A 50 1.76 5.48 -20.99
CA PHE A 50 0.75 5.36 -22.04
C PHE A 50 -0.23 6.53 -21.99
N THR A 51 -0.88 6.81 -23.11
CA THR A 51 -1.94 7.80 -23.21
C THR A 51 -3.30 7.17 -22.98
N CYS A 52 -4.21 7.88 -22.31
CA CYS A 52 -5.61 7.49 -22.18
C CYS A 52 -6.50 8.72 -22.30
N GLN A 53 -7.78 8.52 -22.55
CA GLN A 53 -8.75 9.62 -22.70
C GLN A 53 -9.00 10.37 -21.39
N GLU A 54 -8.87 9.69 -20.27
CA GLU A 54 -9.12 10.24 -18.94
C GLU A 54 -7.91 11.04 -18.44
N LYS A 55 -8.18 12.24 -17.91
CA LYS A 55 -7.12 13.08 -17.30
C LYS A 55 -6.98 12.74 -15.82
N SER A 56 -5.86 12.13 -15.45
CA SER A 56 -5.51 11.74 -14.09
C SER A 56 -4.17 12.34 -13.67
N LYS A 57 -4.02 12.62 -12.38
CA LYS A 57 -2.73 12.97 -11.77
C LYS A 57 -2.15 11.70 -11.16
N ILE A 58 -1.03 11.24 -11.67
CA ILE A 58 -0.37 10.01 -11.21
C ILE A 58 1.02 10.37 -10.69
N PHE A 59 1.33 9.98 -9.48
CA PHE A 59 2.61 10.20 -8.84
C PHE A 59 3.18 8.88 -8.32
N THR A 60 4.47 8.68 -8.50
CA THR A 60 5.21 7.58 -7.91
C THR A 60 6.35 8.14 -7.06
N LYS A 61 6.65 7.50 -5.96
CA LYS A 61 7.74 7.93 -5.06
C LYS A 61 8.45 6.73 -4.48
N GLN A 62 9.79 6.78 -4.49
CA GLN A 62 10.56 5.87 -3.65
C GLN A 62 10.45 6.31 -2.20
N GLY A 63 10.04 5.39 -1.31
CA GLY A 63 9.85 5.69 0.10
C GLY A 63 9.36 4.48 0.88
N ASN A 64 9.33 4.61 2.19
CA ASN A 64 8.82 3.58 3.08
C ASN A 64 7.33 3.79 3.36
N ALA A 65 6.52 2.73 3.28
CA ALA A 65 5.09 2.75 3.55
C ALA A 65 4.74 3.17 5.00
N ASN A 66 5.69 3.04 5.94
CA ASN A 66 5.53 3.48 7.33
C ASN A 66 5.79 4.98 7.55
N ASN A 67 6.15 5.73 6.49
CA ASN A 67 6.37 7.18 6.54
C ASN A 67 5.83 7.85 5.28
N LEU A 68 4.62 8.34 5.37
CA LEU A 68 3.92 9.05 4.30
C LEU A 68 3.81 10.56 4.59
N SER A 69 4.77 11.14 5.30
CA SER A 69 4.77 12.54 5.74
C SER A 69 4.57 13.56 4.60
N PHE A 70 4.86 13.18 3.36
CA PHE A 70 4.63 13.98 2.15
C PHE A 70 3.17 13.96 1.66
N ILE A 71 2.31 13.08 2.23
CA ILE A 71 0.88 13.03 1.96
C ILE A 71 0.15 13.73 3.10
N LYS A 72 -0.71 14.67 2.74
CA LYS A 72 -1.53 15.42 3.70
C LYS A 72 -2.52 14.49 4.41
N ASP A 73 -2.78 14.76 5.68
CA ASP A 73 -3.82 14.09 6.45
C ASP A 73 -5.18 14.19 5.77
N GLU A 74 -5.99 13.14 5.91
CA GLU A 74 -7.36 13.08 5.39
C GLU A 74 -7.49 13.50 3.91
N SER A 75 -6.54 13.08 3.04
CA SER A 75 -6.51 13.49 1.63
C SER A 75 -6.77 12.35 0.63
N ILE A 76 -6.71 11.11 1.09
CA ILE A 76 -6.87 9.90 0.27
C ILE A 76 -8.31 9.36 0.39
N ASP A 77 -8.94 9.04 -0.74
CA ASP A 77 -10.30 8.50 -0.79
C ASP A 77 -10.31 6.96 -0.70
N LEU A 78 -9.31 6.31 -1.30
CA LEU A 78 -9.18 4.85 -1.29
C LEU A 78 -7.70 4.45 -1.16
N ILE A 79 -7.41 3.60 -0.19
CA ILE A 79 -6.16 2.85 -0.16
C ILE A 79 -6.45 1.46 -0.74
N CYS A 80 -5.66 1.06 -1.75
CA CYS A 80 -5.74 -0.27 -2.35
C CYS A 80 -4.31 -0.79 -2.49
N THR A 81 -3.90 -1.70 -1.61
CA THR A 81 -2.51 -2.06 -1.47
C THR A 81 -2.32 -3.52 -1.06
N HIS A 82 -1.18 -4.10 -1.44
CA HIS A 82 -0.81 -5.48 -1.19
C HIS A 82 0.60 -5.53 -0.58
N PRO A 83 0.73 -5.55 0.75
CA PRO A 83 2.03 -5.64 1.40
C PRO A 83 2.74 -6.95 1.08
N PRO A 84 4.08 -6.98 1.10
CA PRO A 84 4.85 -8.20 0.93
C PRO A 84 4.58 -9.15 2.10
N TYR A 85 4.80 -10.44 1.86
CA TYR A 85 4.71 -11.47 2.91
C TYR A 85 6.02 -11.58 3.68
N ALA A 86 5.95 -11.61 5.02
CA ALA A 86 7.11 -11.75 5.89
C ALA A 86 7.86 -13.08 5.63
N ASP A 87 9.17 -13.00 5.36
CA ASP A 87 10.11 -14.14 5.28
C ASP A 87 9.66 -15.33 4.39
N ILE A 88 8.78 -15.06 3.40
CA ILE A 88 8.33 -16.07 2.42
C ILE A 88 8.88 -15.77 1.04
N ILE A 89 8.74 -14.53 0.57
CA ILE A 89 9.22 -14.07 -0.73
C ILE A 89 10.12 -12.87 -0.50
N ARG A 90 11.38 -12.99 -0.88
CA ARG A 90 12.33 -11.86 -0.86
C ARG A 90 12.12 -11.02 -2.11
N TYR A 91 11.48 -9.87 -1.97
CA TYR A 91 11.19 -8.96 -3.07
C TYR A 91 12.37 -8.05 -3.45
N SER A 92 13.41 -8.00 -2.60
CA SER A 92 14.60 -7.20 -2.85
C SER A 92 15.86 -7.87 -2.34
N LYS A 93 17.03 -7.42 -2.81
CA LYS A 93 18.35 -7.75 -2.24
C LYS A 93 18.63 -6.74 -1.12
N GLU A 94 18.28 -7.07 0.12
CA GLU A 94 18.68 -6.34 1.35
C GLU A 94 18.52 -4.81 1.29
N ILE A 95 17.34 -4.33 0.92
CA ILE A 95 17.03 -2.90 1.04
C ILE A 95 16.71 -2.61 2.51
N PRO A 96 17.40 -1.67 3.17
CA PRO A 96 17.08 -1.27 4.55
C PRO A 96 15.63 -0.80 4.65
N GLY A 97 14.86 -1.39 5.59
CA GLY A 97 13.44 -1.08 5.76
C GLY A 97 12.48 -1.91 4.93
N ASP A 98 12.94 -2.82 4.08
CA ASP A 98 12.09 -3.79 3.39
C ASP A 98 11.52 -4.80 4.40
N ILE A 99 10.22 -4.72 4.62
CA ILE A 99 9.51 -5.55 5.60
C ILE A 99 9.45 -7.03 5.21
N SER A 100 9.69 -7.38 3.94
CA SER A 100 9.70 -8.77 3.45
C SER A 100 10.81 -9.62 4.07
N HIS A 101 11.88 -9.00 4.58
CA HIS A 101 13.02 -9.68 5.23
C HIS A 101 12.84 -9.85 6.74
N LEU A 102 11.80 -9.29 7.32
CA LEU A 102 11.64 -9.27 8.77
C LEU A 102 11.10 -10.60 9.31
N LYS A 103 11.55 -10.97 10.50
CA LYS A 103 10.90 -12.01 11.28
C LYS A 103 9.46 -11.59 11.58
N TYR A 104 8.55 -12.54 11.70
CA TYR A 104 7.11 -12.32 11.82
C TYR A 104 6.73 -11.23 12.86
N LYS A 105 7.33 -11.26 14.06
CA LYS A 105 7.05 -10.26 15.10
C LYS A 105 7.39 -8.83 14.65
N ASN A 106 8.55 -8.63 14.06
CA ASN A 106 9.00 -7.32 13.58
C ASN A 106 8.19 -6.87 12.37
N PHE A 107 7.81 -7.81 11.50
CA PHE A 107 6.90 -7.55 10.39
C PHE A 107 5.56 -6.99 10.87
N LEU A 108 4.97 -7.56 11.93
CA LEU A 108 3.71 -7.06 12.49
C LEU A 108 3.86 -5.66 13.09
N GLN A 109 5.00 -5.35 13.72
CA GLN A 109 5.28 -4.01 14.23
C GLN A 109 5.38 -2.96 13.12
N GLU A 110 6.08 -3.29 12.03
CA GLU A 110 6.16 -2.41 10.86
C GLU A 110 4.79 -2.25 10.18
N LEU A 111 4.03 -3.33 10.06
CA LEU A 111 2.68 -3.28 9.50
C LEU A 111 1.74 -2.40 10.35
N GLU A 112 1.92 -2.36 11.67
CA GLU A 112 1.19 -1.44 12.55
C GLU A 112 1.52 0.02 12.24
N GLN A 113 2.78 0.37 11.97
CA GLN A 113 3.15 1.72 11.56
C GLN A 113 2.56 2.08 10.19
N VAL A 114 2.59 1.14 9.24
CA VAL A 114 1.91 1.30 7.94
C VAL A 114 0.42 1.56 8.12
N ALA A 115 -0.24 0.83 9.03
CA ALA A 115 -1.65 1.02 9.33
C ALA A 115 -1.93 2.42 9.95
N LYS A 116 -1.07 2.91 10.84
CA LYS A 116 -1.18 4.27 11.42
C LYS A 116 -1.07 5.35 10.35
N GLU A 117 -0.09 5.24 9.45
CA GLU A 117 0.06 6.18 8.34
C GLU A 117 -1.12 6.09 7.36
N SER A 118 -1.60 4.88 7.06
CA SER A 118 -2.81 4.68 6.26
C SER A 118 -4.02 5.38 6.87
N TYR A 119 -4.22 5.23 8.17
CA TYR A 119 -5.32 5.88 8.91
C TYR A 119 -5.19 7.41 8.87
N ARG A 120 -4.00 7.95 9.08
CA ARG A 120 -3.75 9.39 9.05
C ARG A 120 -4.08 10.02 7.70
N VAL A 121 -3.65 9.40 6.59
CA VAL A 121 -3.85 9.97 5.24
C VAL A 121 -5.23 9.72 4.67
N LEU A 122 -5.96 8.70 5.18
CA LEU A 122 -7.28 8.33 4.71
C LEU A 122 -8.34 9.33 5.21
N LYS A 123 -9.24 9.77 4.33
CA LYS A 123 -10.39 10.58 4.71
C LYS A 123 -11.32 9.81 5.66
N LYS A 124 -12.10 10.52 6.48
CA LYS A 124 -13.04 9.93 7.46
C LYS A 124 -14.03 8.92 6.86
N GLN A 125 -14.41 9.08 5.61
CA GLN A 125 -15.27 8.15 4.86
C GLN A 125 -14.50 7.37 3.78
N GLY A 126 -13.18 7.44 3.81
CA GLY A 126 -12.30 6.72 2.90
C GLY A 126 -12.31 5.22 3.17
N ILE A 127 -11.95 4.46 2.17
CA ILE A 127 -11.93 3.00 2.23
C ILE A 127 -10.48 2.52 2.18
N CYS A 128 -10.14 1.58 3.07
CA CYS A 128 -8.87 0.89 3.04
C CYS A 128 -9.06 -0.57 2.64
N ALA A 129 -8.55 -0.95 1.47
CA ALA A 129 -8.52 -2.31 0.95
C ALA A 129 -7.09 -2.85 1.05
N PHE A 130 -6.82 -3.60 2.10
CA PHE A 130 -5.56 -4.28 2.34
C PHE A 130 -5.67 -5.73 1.89
N MET A 131 -4.90 -6.13 0.86
CA MET A 131 -4.84 -7.51 0.42
C MET A 131 -3.69 -8.21 1.15
N ILE A 132 -4.04 -9.05 2.13
CA ILE A 132 -3.06 -9.82 2.90
C ILE A 132 -3.59 -11.23 3.08
N GLY A 133 -2.70 -12.24 3.00
CA GLY A 133 -3.05 -13.65 3.20
C GLY A 133 -2.35 -14.23 4.42
N ASP A 134 -2.91 -15.30 4.95
CA ASP A 134 -2.28 -16.06 6.02
C ASP A 134 -1.04 -16.80 5.51
N ILE A 135 -0.02 -16.83 6.36
CA ILE A 135 1.27 -17.42 6.07
C ILE A 135 1.33 -18.84 6.62
N ARG A 136 1.62 -19.83 5.77
CA ARG A 136 1.90 -21.21 6.22
C ARG A 136 3.39 -21.46 6.26
N LYS A 137 3.93 -21.77 7.45
CA LYS A 137 5.36 -22.09 7.63
C LYS A 137 5.51 -23.30 8.56
N LYS A 138 6.21 -24.33 8.09
CA LYS A 138 6.52 -25.55 8.88
C LYS A 138 5.30 -26.18 9.61
N GLY A 139 4.15 -26.27 8.94
CA GLY A 139 2.93 -26.86 9.52
C GLY A 139 2.08 -25.91 10.39
N TYR A 140 2.54 -24.69 10.65
CA TYR A 140 1.80 -23.67 11.40
C TYR A 140 1.22 -22.60 10.47
N VAL A 141 0.03 -22.10 10.82
CA VAL A 141 -0.57 -20.94 10.18
C VAL A 141 -0.22 -19.70 11.02
N LEU A 142 0.37 -18.70 10.38
CA LEU A 142 0.62 -17.38 10.96
C LEU A 142 -0.46 -16.44 10.38
N PRO A 143 -1.44 -15.99 11.16
CA PRO A 143 -2.60 -15.24 10.66
C PRO A 143 -2.41 -13.71 10.76
N PRO A 144 -1.66 -13.04 9.84
CA PRO A 144 -1.57 -11.59 9.85
C PRO A 144 -2.92 -10.92 9.60
N VAL A 145 -3.85 -11.59 8.91
CA VAL A 145 -5.22 -11.10 8.67
C VAL A 145 -5.94 -10.84 9.99
N SER A 146 -5.97 -11.80 10.90
CA SER A 146 -6.62 -11.66 12.21
C SER A 146 -5.98 -10.55 13.05
N TYR A 147 -4.66 -10.40 12.99
CA TYR A 147 -3.93 -9.37 13.72
C TYR A 147 -4.23 -7.95 13.20
N THR A 148 -4.31 -7.76 11.88
CA THR A 148 -4.65 -6.47 11.29
C THR A 148 -6.08 -6.05 11.60
N HIS A 149 -7.03 -6.98 11.64
CA HIS A 149 -8.42 -6.70 12.03
C HIS A 149 -8.53 -6.21 13.47
N LEU A 150 -7.87 -6.88 14.42
CA LEU A 150 -7.90 -6.51 15.85
C LEU A 150 -7.31 -5.11 16.09
N ARG A 151 -6.18 -4.79 15.46
CA ARG A 151 -5.50 -3.50 15.65
C ARG A 151 -6.18 -2.32 14.95
N ALA A 152 -6.79 -2.52 13.80
CA ALA A 152 -7.52 -1.46 13.09
C ALA A 152 -8.71 -0.95 13.92
N HIS A 153 -9.34 -1.81 14.73
CA HIS A 153 -10.40 -1.42 15.65
C HIS A 153 -9.90 -0.66 16.89
N GLU A 154 -8.70 -0.95 17.38
CA GLU A 154 -8.11 -0.28 18.55
C GLU A 154 -7.62 1.14 18.26
N THR A 155 -7.21 1.44 17.01
CA THR A 155 -6.72 2.77 16.63
C THR A 155 -7.83 3.74 16.20
N GLY A 156 -9.06 3.30 16.15
CA GLY A 156 -10.16 4.06 15.53
C GLY A 156 -11.14 4.74 16.46
N ARG A 157 -11.06 4.62 17.79
CA ARG A 157 -11.97 5.31 18.72
C ARG A 157 -11.36 5.48 20.12
N ASN A 158 -10.89 6.64 20.40
CA ASN A 158 -10.94 7.32 21.68
C ASN A 158 -11.17 8.79 21.41
#